data_53f4ad6c1dbad7290e983c81241a8829
#
_entry.id   53f4ad6c1dbad7290e983c81241a8829
#
_cell.length_a   1.000
_cell.length_b   1.000
_cell.length_c   1.000
_cell.angle_alpha   90.00
_cell.angle_beta   90.00
_cell.angle_gamma   90.00
#
_symmetry.space_group_name_H-M   'P 1'
#
loop_
_entity.id
_entity.type
_entity.pdbx_description
1 polymer ?
#
loop_
_entity_poly.entity_id
_entity_poly.type
_entity_poly.pdbx_seq_one_letter_code
_entity_poly.pdbx_strand_id
1 'polypeptide(L)'
;MPVTANELRPSAARNIYSFGITSFFNDTATEMAYWVLPAFLVSLGAGPAQLGVIEGIAESVASFAKLFSGYLTDRIEKRKPLVVGGYFVANAVKPLLAIVTSWWQILLIRFSDRLAKGVRGAPRDVMVAESVGKERLGSAYGLIQSMDSAGAIAGPLLALFLLARFGIRSVFLAAAVPGALSVFVAVFGIRETKNPQQEHEKTVASPVSRKQRDSGHPLAAQTRGLSLSFYIVLVAVTLFSFGNSSDMFLVMRAQNVGISVSLAPLLGLVFNITYTLGSWPAGWFSDRFSRRWIAAAGYLIFAGTYFVFGLAPSTLAIWITMAVYGIYYALTQPVLKALVVDTVAEEIRGRALGVYFFATSVATLAASLITGELWKHYGAALPFYISAGFALVSAAMLGISAVGREPQRA
;
A
#
# COMPACT_ATOMS: atom_id res chain seq x y z
N MET A 1 22.98 10.45 -7.32
CA MET A 1 24.14 10.02 -6.54
C MET A 1 23.65 9.47 -5.22
N PRO A 2 24.13 8.35 -4.71
CA PRO A 2 23.72 7.87 -3.39
C PRO A 2 24.19 8.86 -2.32
N VAL A 3 23.28 9.17 -1.39
CA VAL A 3 23.57 10.07 -0.26
C VAL A 3 24.62 9.42 0.62
N THR A 4 25.80 10.01 0.70
CA THR A 4 26.82 9.56 1.65
C THR A 4 26.42 9.98 3.06
N ALA A 5 26.60 9.10 4.04
CA ALA A 5 26.23 9.30 5.46
C ALA A 5 26.82 10.59 6.09
N ASN A 6 27.80 11.20 5.44
CA ASN A 6 28.53 12.37 5.94
C ASN A 6 27.79 13.72 5.74
N GLU A 7 26.67 13.73 5.00
CA GLU A 7 25.98 14.99 4.63
C GLU A 7 24.69 15.25 5.44
N LEU A 8 24.23 14.30 6.25
CA LEU A 8 23.05 14.47 7.12
C LEU A 8 23.50 14.88 8.53
N ARG A 9 22.71 15.73 9.21
CA ARG A 9 22.90 15.91 10.66
C ARG A 9 22.80 14.52 11.32
N PRO A 10 23.66 14.17 12.28
CA PRO A 10 23.72 12.81 12.86
C PRO A 10 22.38 12.28 13.38
N SER A 11 21.50 13.16 13.88
CA SER A 11 20.16 12.81 14.35
C SER A 11 19.17 12.49 13.20
N ALA A 12 19.30 13.20 12.09
CA ALA A 12 18.46 13.00 10.89
C ALA A 12 18.81 11.68 10.19
N ALA A 13 20.11 11.45 9.97
CA ALA A 13 20.60 10.18 9.41
C ALA A 13 20.11 8.99 10.24
N ARG A 14 20.24 9.08 11.58
CA ARG A 14 19.78 8.03 12.49
C ARG A 14 18.29 7.70 12.31
N ASN A 15 17.40 8.70 12.23
CA ASN A 15 15.97 8.45 12.05
C ASN A 15 15.68 7.75 10.73
N ILE A 16 16.25 8.22 9.62
CA ILE A 16 15.98 7.63 8.30
C ILE A 16 16.44 6.18 8.22
N TYR A 17 17.65 5.87 8.69
CA TYR A 17 18.13 4.48 8.74
C TYR A 17 17.30 3.63 9.71
N SER A 18 16.89 4.17 10.86
CA SER A 18 16.02 3.44 11.81
C SER A 18 14.65 3.13 11.19
N PHE A 19 14.04 4.07 10.48
CA PHE A 19 12.79 3.83 9.74
C PHE A 19 12.99 2.78 8.64
N GLY A 20 14.08 2.88 7.87
CA GLY A 20 14.38 1.90 6.81
C GLY A 20 14.55 0.49 7.37
N ILE A 21 15.38 0.32 8.42
CA ILE A 21 15.62 -1.00 9.05
C ILE A 21 14.32 -1.54 9.69
N THR A 22 13.54 -0.67 10.37
CA THR A 22 12.24 -1.04 10.93
C THR A 22 11.30 -1.56 9.85
N SER A 23 11.22 -0.86 8.71
CA SER A 23 10.41 -1.24 7.56
C SER A 23 10.88 -2.56 6.96
N PHE A 24 12.18 -2.74 6.74
CA PHE A 24 12.75 -3.99 6.26
C PHE A 24 12.30 -5.20 7.09
N PHE A 25 12.49 -5.15 8.40
CA PHE A 25 12.09 -6.26 9.26
C PHE A 25 10.57 -6.44 9.35
N ASN A 26 9.81 -5.35 9.37
CA ASN A 26 8.36 -5.42 9.38
C ASN A 26 7.80 -6.06 8.10
N ASP A 27 8.35 -5.69 6.93
CA ASP A 27 7.90 -6.22 5.66
C ASP A 27 8.38 -7.65 5.46
N THR A 28 9.58 -8.00 5.92
CA THR A 28 10.01 -9.40 6.02
C THR A 28 8.98 -10.23 6.81
N ALA A 29 8.57 -9.79 8.01
CA ALA A 29 7.58 -10.52 8.82
C ALA A 29 6.20 -10.59 8.15
N THR A 30 5.79 -9.51 7.48
CA THR A 30 4.49 -9.42 6.81
C THR A 30 4.44 -10.35 5.60
N GLU A 31 5.44 -10.29 4.74
CA GLU A 31 5.50 -11.06 3.50
C GLU A 31 5.73 -12.57 3.74
N MET A 32 6.41 -12.94 4.82
CA MET A 32 6.46 -14.34 5.28
C MET A 32 5.05 -14.91 5.48
N ALA A 33 4.18 -14.17 6.16
CA ALA A 33 2.84 -14.63 6.49
C ALA A 33 1.85 -14.48 5.32
N TYR A 34 1.97 -13.43 4.51
CA TYR A 34 0.99 -13.04 3.52
C TYR A 34 0.78 -14.11 2.44
N TRP A 35 1.86 -14.60 1.83
CA TRP A 35 1.78 -15.50 0.69
C TRP A 35 1.34 -16.94 1.03
N VAL A 36 1.40 -17.32 2.30
CA VAL A 36 0.95 -18.64 2.76
C VAL A 36 -0.47 -18.62 3.36
N LEU A 37 -1.02 -17.43 3.61
CA LEU A 37 -2.30 -17.28 4.28
C LEU A 37 -3.49 -17.90 3.52
N PRO A 38 -3.61 -17.77 2.17
CA PRO A 38 -4.70 -18.42 1.44
C PRO A 38 -4.73 -19.93 1.61
N ALA A 39 -3.57 -20.60 1.54
CA ALA A 39 -3.46 -22.03 1.76
C ALA A 39 -3.79 -22.43 3.20
N PHE A 40 -3.37 -21.63 4.17
CA PHE A 40 -3.71 -21.84 5.56
C PHE A 40 -5.22 -21.72 5.80
N LEU A 41 -5.85 -20.72 5.21
CA LEU A 41 -7.30 -20.52 5.28
C LEU A 41 -8.06 -21.75 4.74
N VAL A 42 -7.64 -22.29 3.58
CA VAL A 42 -8.22 -23.50 3.00
C VAL A 42 -8.03 -24.70 3.93
N SER A 43 -6.88 -24.83 4.59
CA SER A 43 -6.62 -25.93 5.55
C SER A 43 -7.54 -25.86 6.79
N LEU A 44 -8.15 -24.73 7.08
CA LEU A 44 -9.15 -24.54 8.14
C LEU A 44 -10.60 -24.76 7.65
N GLY A 45 -10.78 -25.26 6.42
CA GLY A 45 -12.09 -25.49 5.82
C GLY A 45 -12.80 -24.23 5.31
N ALA A 46 -12.09 -23.11 5.20
CA ALA A 46 -12.64 -21.87 4.66
C ALA A 46 -12.30 -21.73 3.17
N GLY A 47 -13.11 -20.94 2.46
CA GLY A 47 -13.02 -20.79 1.00
C GLY A 47 -12.87 -19.32 0.55
N PRO A 48 -13.11 -19.09 -0.75
CA PRO A 48 -12.94 -17.76 -1.35
C PRO A 48 -13.87 -16.70 -0.76
N ALA A 49 -15.07 -17.04 -0.32
CA ALA A 49 -15.99 -16.10 0.32
C ALA A 49 -15.41 -15.56 1.64
N GLN A 50 -14.87 -16.44 2.50
CA GLN A 50 -14.22 -16.04 3.74
C GLN A 50 -12.96 -15.22 3.48
N LEU A 51 -12.17 -15.57 2.46
CA LEU A 51 -11.03 -14.76 2.03
C LEU A 51 -11.46 -13.35 1.63
N GLY A 52 -12.54 -13.23 0.86
CA GLY A 52 -13.12 -11.94 0.46
C GLY A 52 -13.51 -11.07 1.65
N VAL A 53 -14.14 -11.67 2.67
CA VAL A 53 -14.50 -10.97 3.93
C VAL A 53 -13.25 -10.52 4.68
N ILE A 54 -12.26 -11.41 4.87
CA ILE A 54 -11.02 -11.12 5.61
C ILE A 54 -10.27 -9.98 4.95
N GLU A 55 -9.97 -10.09 3.67
CA GLU A 55 -9.13 -9.12 2.97
C GLU A 55 -9.89 -7.82 2.66
N GLY A 56 -11.17 -7.90 2.30
CA GLY A 56 -11.99 -6.72 2.07
C GLY A 56 -12.06 -5.83 3.31
N ILE A 57 -12.34 -6.40 4.48
CA ILE A 57 -12.36 -5.67 5.74
C ILE A 57 -10.95 -5.16 6.09
N ALA A 58 -9.93 -6.00 5.98
CA ALA A 58 -8.57 -5.65 6.35
C ALA A 58 -8.02 -4.44 5.56
N GLU A 59 -8.14 -4.46 4.23
CA GLU A 59 -7.63 -3.37 3.38
C GLU A 59 -8.43 -2.06 3.57
N SER A 60 -9.75 -2.16 3.76
CA SER A 60 -10.58 -0.99 4.02
C SER A 60 -10.25 -0.34 5.35
N VAL A 61 -10.09 -1.14 6.41
CA VAL A 61 -9.72 -0.64 7.73
C VAL A 61 -8.37 0.07 7.71
N ALA A 62 -7.37 -0.46 6.97
CA ALA A 62 -6.07 0.20 6.83
C ALA A 62 -6.20 1.60 6.23
N SER A 63 -7.03 1.75 5.20
CA SER A 63 -7.24 3.02 4.51
C SER A 63 -8.01 4.02 5.39
N PHE A 64 -9.08 3.61 6.05
CA PHE A 64 -9.83 4.46 6.98
C PHE A 64 -8.98 4.89 8.17
N ALA A 65 -8.24 3.93 8.75
CA ALA A 65 -7.34 4.22 9.87
C ALA A 65 -6.23 5.22 9.47
N LYS A 66 -5.72 5.15 8.24
CA LYS A 66 -4.73 6.10 7.73
C LYS A 66 -5.30 7.52 7.61
N LEU A 67 -6.54 7.68 7.15
CA LEU A 67 -7.20 8.98 7.09
C LEU A 67 -7.39 9.58 8.49
N PHE A 68 -7.90 8.78 9.43
CA PHE A 68 -8.09 9.20 10.82
C PHE A 68 -6.76 9.52 11.51
N SER A 69 -5.74 8.70 11.26
CA SER A 69 -4.40 8.88 11.80
C SER A 69 -3.74 10.19 11.31
N GLY A 70 -3.99 10.60 10.06
CA GLY A 70 -3.53 11.90 9.55
C GLY A 70 -4.06 13.05 10.39
N TYR A 71 -5.37 13.08 10.62
CA TYR A 71 -6.00 14.10 11.46
C TYR A 71 -5.49 14.08 12.92
N LEU A 72 -5.28 12.88 13.48
CA LEU A 72 -4.73 12.73 14.83
C LEU A 72 -3.28 13.21 14.90
N THR A 73 -2.46 12.94 13.87
CA THR A 73 -1.05 13.31 13.80
C THR A 73 -0.82 14.81 13.87
N ASP A 74 -1.76 15.60 13.32
CA ASP A 74 -1.67 17.07 13.34
C ASP A 74 -1.96 17.66 14.74
N ARG A 75 -2.66 16.90 15.59
CA ARG A 75 -3.07 17.34 16.94
C ARG A 75 -2.17 16.89 18.07
N ILE A 76 -1.41 15.82 17.87
CA ILE A 76 -0.55 15.25 18.91
C ILE A 76 0.87 15.83 18.86
N GLU A 77 1.44 16.07 20.03
CA GLU A 77 2.83 16.54 20.15
C GLU A 77 3.84 15.41 19.95
N LYS A 78 3.55 14.21 20.44
CA LYS A 78 4.45 13.05 20.38
C LYS A 78 3.93 12.00 19.42
N ARG A 79 4.61 11.81 18.30
CA ARG A 79 4.22 10.89 17.23
C ARG A 79 4.86 9.52 17.35
N LYS A 80 6.05 9.43 17.95
CA LYS A 80 6.78 8.19 18.15
C LYS A 80 5.94 7.10 18.84
N PRO A 81 5.15 7.38 19.89
CA PRO A 81 4.31 6.34 20.53
C PRO A 81 3.31 5.69 19.58
N LEU A 82 2.70 6.46 18.66
CA LEU A 82 1.77 5.91 17.66
C LEU A 82 2.51 5.03 16.64
N VAL A 83 3.69 5.46 16.20
CA VAL A 83 4.53 4.69 15.27
C VAL A 83 4.97 3.37 15.91
N VAL A 84 5.54 3.44 17.11
CA VAL A 84 6.02 2.26 17.84
C VAL A 84 4.88 1.33 18.21
N GLY A 85 3.77 1.86 18.73
CA GLY A 85 2.56 1.10 19.06
C GLY A 85 1.97 0.38 17.84
N GLY A 86 1.94 1.06 16.68
CA GLY A 86 1.50 0.45 15.43
C GLY A 86 2.41 -0.70 14.97
N TYR A 87 3.72 -0.54 15.05
CA TYR A 87 4.64 -1.64 14.75
C TYR A 87 4.53 -2.79 15.76
N PHE A 88 4.38 -2.47 17.05
CA PHE A 88 4.21 -3.47 18.10
C PHE A 88 2.96 -4.31 17.87
N VAL A 89 1.78 -3.70 17.73
CA VAL A 89 0.51 -4.42 17.53
C VAL A 89 0.58 -5.26 16.26
N ALA A 90 1.02 -4.68 15.12
CA ALA A 90 1.11 -5.40 13.86
C ALA A 90 2.01 -6.65 13.95
N ASN A 91 3.13 -6.57 14.66
CA ASN A 91 4.07 -7.69 14.77
C ASN A 91 3.73 -8.66 15.91
N ALA A 92 3.04 -8.22 16.96
CA ALA A 92 2.59 -9.08 18.04
C ALA A 92 1.45 -10.03 17.63
N VAL A 93 0.57 -9.58 16.71
CA VAL A 93 -0.58 -10.40 16.29
C VAL A 93 -0.22 -11.45 15.23
N LYS A 94 0.82 -11.25 14.40
CA LYS A 94 1.20 -12.19 13.32
C LYS A 94 1.52 -13.60 13.82
N PRO A 95 2.33 -13.81 14.86
CA PRO A 95 2.62 -15.15 15.37
C PRO A 95 1.38 -15.90 15.87
N LEU A 96 0.31 -15.19 16.27
CA LEU A 96 -0.94 -15.79 16.70
C LEU A 96 -1.62 -16.60 15.59
N LEU A 97 -1.30 -16.32 14.30
CA LEU A 97 -1.76 -17.15 13.18
C LEU A 97 -1.35 -18.63 13.34
N ALA A 98 -0.27 -18.92 14.05
CA ALA A 98 0.18 -20.29 14.25
C ALA A 98 -0.76 -21.15 15.11
N ILE A 99 -1.54 -20.52 15.98
CA ILE A 99 -2.46 -21.22 16.91
C ILE A 99 -3.93 -21.13 16.51
N VAL A 100 -4.21 -20.46 15.37
CA VAL A 100 -5.57 -20.29 14.85
C VAL A 100 -6.17 -21.63 14.46
N THR A 101 -7.46 -21.79 14.78
CA THR A 101 -8.28 -22.97 14.46
C THR A 101 -9.51 -22.65 13.62
N SER A 102 -9.83 -21.36 13.42
CA SER A 102 -11.02 -20.93 12.71
C SER A 102 -10.74 -19.64 11.90
N TRP A 103 -11.40 -19.48 10.76
CA TRP A 103 -11.19 -18.37 9.83
C TRP A 103 -11.50 -16.98 10.45
N TRP A 104 -12.48 -16.87 11.36
CA TRP A 104 -12.80 -15.61 12.02
C TRP A 104 -11.66 -15.08 12.92
N GLN A 105 -10.81 -15.98 13.46
CA GLN A 105 -9.60 -15.59 14.20
C GLN A 105 -8.58 -14.97 13.26
N ILE A 106 -8.46 -15.48 12.02
CA ILE A 106 -7.64 -14.85 10.98
C ILE A 106 -8.17 -13.45 10.68
N LEU A 107 -9.49 -13.28 10.56
CA LEU A 107 -10.11 -11.96 10.34
C LEU A 107 -9.70 -10.97 11.44
N LEU A 108 -9.78 -11.36 12.72
CA LEU A 108 -9.40 -10.49 13.84
C LEU A 108 -7.92 -10.12 13.83
N ILE A 109 -7.04 -11.08 13.52
CA ILE A 109 -5.60 -10.84 13.40
C ILE A 109 -5.30 -9.89 12.25
N ARG A 110 -5.88 -10.14 11.08
CA ARG A 110 -5.71 -9.29 9.89
C ARG A 110 -6.27 -7.89 10.10
N PHE A 111 -7.46 -7.79 10.71
CA PHE A 111 -8.04 -6.51 11.11
C PHE A 111 -7.09 -5.71 12.00
N SER A 112 -6.55 -6.34 13.04
CA SER A 112 -5.65 -5.69 14.01
C SER A 112 -4.33 -5.26 13.36
N ASP A 113 -3.73 -6.11 12.51
CA ASP A 113 -2.52 -5.79 11.75
C ASP A 113 -2.73 -4.60 10.82
N ARG A 114 -3.85 -4.59 10.08
CA ARG A 114 -4.18 -3.53 9.10
C ARG A 114 -4.59 -2.22 9.77
N LEU A 115 -5.32 -2.29 10.88
CA LEU A 115 -5.62 -1.12 11.71
C LEU A 115 -4.32 -0.47 12.22
N ALA A 116 -3.42 -1.28 12.78
CA ALA A 116 -2.13 -0.82 13.26
C ALA A 116 -1.26 -0.21 12.14
N LYS A 117 -1.29 -0.81 10.92
CA LYS A 117 -0.63 -0.25 9.72
C LYS A 117 -1.19 1.12 9.35
N GLY A 118 -2.52 1.27 9.36
CA GLY A 118 -3.18 2.54 9.08
C GLY A 118 -2.82 3.61 10.09
N VAL A 119 -2.90 3.29 11.39
CA VAL A 119 -2.63 4.23 12.49
C VAL A 119 -1.19 4.74 12.47
N ARG A 120 -0.18 3.90 12.17
CA ARG A 120 1.23 4.32 12.14
C ARG A 120 1.63 5.05 10.88
N GLY A 121 0.85 4.94 9.78
CA GLY A 121 1.25 5.40 8.44
C GLY A 121 1.52 6.90 8.38
N ALA A 122 0.54 7.72 8.75
CA ALA A 122 0.67 9.17 8.71
C ALA A 122 1.73 9.72 9.68
N PRO A 123 1.76 9.31 10.98
CA PRO A 123 2.81 9.77 11.91
C PRO A 123 4.22 9.42 11.41
N ARG A 124 4.42 8.22 10.85
CA ARG A 124 5.70 7.80 10.27
C ARG A 124 6.12 8.74 9.14
N ASP A 125 5.25 8.97 8.19
CA ASP A 125 5.55 9.78 7.01
C ASP A 125 5.88 11.22 7.40
N VAL A 126 5.18 11.80 8.39
CA VAL A 126 5.47 13.14 8.93
C VAL A 126 6.84 13.17 9.64
N MET A 127 7.13 12.20 10.51
CA MET A 127 8.43 12.12 11.21
C MET A 127 9.60 11.95 10.24
N VAL A 128 9.42 11.21 9.14
CA VAL A 128 10.42 11.11 8.07
C VAL A 128 10.64 12.48 7.42
N ALA A 129 9.55 13.18 7.07
CA ALA A 129 9.64 14.51 6.45
C ALA A 129 10.30 15.56 7.36
N GLU A 130 10.02 15.54 8.66
CA GLU A 130 10.63 16.45 9.65
C GLU A 130 12.09 16.12 9.96
N SER A 131 12.53 14.87 9.70
CA SER A 131 13.92 14.46 9.93
C SER A 131 14.88 15.00 8.88
N VAL A 132 14.41 15.39 7.69
CA VAL A 132 15.24 15.86 6.57
C VAL A 132 14.73 17.18 6.00
N GLY A 133 15.60 17.94 5.37
CA GLY A 133 15.19 19.14 4.60
C GLY A 133 14.40 18.77 3.35
N LYS A 134 13.60 19.73 2.84
CA LYS A 134 12.74 19.54 1.66
C LYS A 134 13.48 18.99 0.44
N GLU A 135 14.75 19.38 0.26
CA GLU A 135 15.62 18.96 -0.84
C GLU A 135 16.01 17.48 -0.80
N ARG A 136 15.90 16.82 0.36
CA ARG A 136 16.33 15.43 0.59
C ARG A 136 15.18 14.46 0.86
N LEU A 137 13.93 14.91 0.79
CA LEU A 137 12.75 14.09 1.01
C LEU A 137 12.70 12.89 0.07
N GLY A 138 12.98 13.10 -1.21
CA GLY A 138 13.00 12.03 -2.21
C GLY A 138 14.01 10.92 -1.86
N SER A 139 15.23 11.30 -1.47
CA SER A 139 16.27 10.33 -1.07
C SER A 139 15.90 9.56 0.19
N ALA A 140 15.29 10.23 1.18
CA ALA A 140 14.86 9.60 2.43
C ALA A 140 13.75 8.57 2.19
N TYR A 141 12.70 8.96 1.45
CA TYR A 141 11.63 8.02 1.08
C TYR A 141 12.12 6.90 0.16
N GLY A 142 13.04 7.22 -0.76
CA GLY A 142 13.67 6.23 -1.64
C GLY A 142 14.44 5.17 -0.87
N LEU A 143 15.23 5.55 0.15
CA LEU A 143 15.92 4.59 1.01
C LEU A 143 14.94 3.70 1.78
N ILE A 144 13.89 4.30 2.39
CA ILE A 144 12.89 3.52 3.12
C ILE A 144 12.18 2.56 2.17
N GLN A 145 11.79 2.99 0.97
CA GLN A 145 11.15 2.14 -0.04
C GLN A 145 12.07 1.02 -0.50
N SER A 146 13.38 1.27 -0.64
CA SER A 146 14.35 0.21 -0.97
C SER A 146 14.44 -0.84 0.14
N MET A 147 14.38 -0.41 1.41
CA MET A 147 14.35 -1.32 2.55
C MET A 147 13.04 -2.11 2.63
N ASP A 148 11.88 -1.47 2.36
CA ASP A 148 10.57 -2.14 2.23
C ASP A 148 10.66 -3.23 1.15
N SER A 149 11.18 -2.90 -0.05
CA SER A 149 11.35 -3.85 -1.16
C SER A 149 12.31 -4.99 -0.82
N ALA A 150 13.41 -4.72 -0.13
CA ALA A 150 14.34 -5.74 0.33
C ALA A 150 13.67 -6.71 1.33
N GLY A 151 12.84 -6.18 2.25
CA GLY A 151 12.03 -6.98 3.15
C GLY A 151 10.98 -7.81 2.42
N ALA A 152 10.35 -7.24 1.40
CA ALA A 152 9.37 -7.93 0.56
C ALA A 152 9.98 -9.07 -0.28
N ILE A 153 11.29 -9.06 -0.52
CA ILE A 153 12.04 -10.16 -1.13
C ILE A 153 12.48 -11.18 -0.07
N ALA A 154 13.03 -10.70 1.06
CA ALA A 154 13.54 -11.57 2.12
C ALA A 154 12.43 -12.42 2.76
N GLY A 155 11.23 -11.87 2.96
CA GLY A 155 10.10 -12.56 3.57
C GLY A 155 9.71 -13.85 2.85
N PRO A 156 9.35 -13.80 1.55
CA PRO A 156 9.02 -14.99 0.79
C PRO A 156 10.14 -16.04 0.74
N LEU A 157 11.42 -15.63 0.66
CA LEU A 157 12.56 -16.56 0.69
C LEU A 157 12.66 -17.33 2.01
N LEU A 158 12.50 -16.63 3.13
CA LEU A 158 12.44 -17.27 4.46
C LEU A 158 11.21 -18.16 4.61
N ALA A 159 10.06 -17.72 4.13
CA ALA A 159 8.85 -18.52 4.14
C ALA A 159 8.99 -19.80 3.32
N LEU A 160 9.58 -19.71 2.12
CA LEU A 160 9.84 -20.86 1.25
C LEU A 160 10.69 -21.94 1.96
N PHE A 161 11.79 -21.50 2.59
CA PHE A 161 12.69 -22.39 3.33
C PHE A 161 11.99 -23.08 4.51
N LEU A 162 11.25 -22.31 5.31
CA LEU A 162 10.58 -22.81 6.51
C LEU A 162 9.38 -23.70 6.18
N LEU A 163 8.60 -23.31 5.17
CA LEU A 163 7.41 -24.05 4.76
C LEU A 163 7.74 -25.47 4.30
N ALA A 164 8.82 -25.60 3.52
CA ALA A 164 9.26 -26.91 3.00
C ALA A 164 9.71 -27.88 4.09
N ARG A 165 10.24 -27.38 5.22
CA ARG A 165 10.83 -28.21 6.28
C ARG A 165 9.95 -28.37 7.52
N PHE A 166 9.19 -27.33 7.87
CA PHE A 166 8.52 -27.24 9.17
C PHE A 166 7.01 -27.00 9.07
N GLY A 167 6.49 -26.83 7.85
CA GLY A 167 5.08 -26.60 7.59
C GLY A 167 4.64 -25.15 7.83
N ILE A 168 3.34 -24.89 7.57
CA ILE A 168 2.83 -23.53 7.45
C ILE A 168 2.80 -22.75 8.78
N ARG A 169 2.50 -23.43 9.90
CA ARG A 169 2.42 -22.79 11.23
C ARG A 169 3.77 -22.28 11.72
N SER A 170 4.86 -22.96 11.34
CA SER A 170 6.22 -22.53 11.68
C SER A 170 6.60 -21.23 10.99
N VAL A 171 6.09 -20.96 9.78
CA VAL A 171 6.30 -19.69 9.08
C VAL A 171 5.72 -18.52 9.89
N PHE A 172 4.51 -18.68 10.43
CA PHE A 172 3.89 -17.66 11.28
C PHE A 172 4.64 -17.43 12.59
N LEU A 173 5.10 -18.50 13.25
CA LEU A 173 5.93 -18.38 14.45
C LEU A 173 7.26 -17.70 14.16
N ALA A 174 7.94 -18.09 13.09
CA ALA A 174 9.22 -17.52 12.70
C ALA A 174 9.12 -16.04 12.31
N ALA A 175 7.98 -15.57 11.81
CA ALA A 175 7.72 -14.17 11.55
C ALA A 175 7.79 -13.30 12.82
N ALA A 176 7.69 -13.90 14.01
CA ALA A 176 7.93 -13.21 15.29
C ALA A 176 9.35 -12.63 15.39
N VAL A 177 10.36 -13.31 14.81
CA VAL A 177 11.76 -12.88 14.91
C VAL A 177 11.98 -11.54 14.18
N PRO A 178 11.76 -11.43 12.86
CA PRO A 178 11.87 -10.13 12.19
C PRO A 178 10.85 -9.12 12.75
N GLY A 179 9.65 -9.55 13.17
CA GLY A 179 8.70 -8.68 13.84
C GLY A 179 9.23 -8.05 15.13
N ALA A 180 9.85 -8.83 16.00
CA ALA A 180 10.47 -8.35 17.21
C ALA A 180 11.66 -7.41 16.94
N LEU A 181 12.48 -7.72 15.93
CA LEU A 181 13.58 -6.86 15.50
C LEU A 181 13.07 -5.52 14.96
N SER A 182 11.96 -5.52 14.21
CA SER A 182 11.31 -4.30 13.76
C SER A 182 10.89 -3.41 14.94
N VAL A 183 10.22 -4.01 15.93
CA VAL A 183 9.79 -3.27 17.14
C VAL A 183 10.98 -2.78 17.93
N PHE A 184 12.02 -3.59 18.12
CA PHE A 184 13.24 -3.22 18.83
C PHE A 184 13.89 -1.99 18.17
N VAL A 185 14.09 -2.01 16.87
CA VAL A 185 14.66 -0.88 16.12
C VAL A 185 13.75 0.35 16.20
N ALA A 186 12.43 0.18 16.13
CA ALA A 186 11.49 1.29 16.28
C ALA A 186 11.58 1.96 17.65
N VAL A 187 11.65 1.17 18.73
CA VAL A 187 11.74 1.67 20.11
C VAL A 187 13.04 2.42 20.37
N PHE A 188 14.18 1.80 20.03
CA PHE A 188 15.50 2.30 20.41
C PHE A 188 16.16 3.17 19.32
N GLY A 189 15.81 2.96 18.05
CA GLY A 189 16.42 3.68 16.92
C GLY A 189 15.72 5.00 16.62
N ILE A 190 14.37 5.00 16.53
CA ILE A 190 13.59 6.17 16.16
C ILE A 190 13.59 7.18 17.31
N ARG A 191 13.85 8.43 16.99
CA ARG A 191 13.76 9.57 17.91
C ARG A 191 12.55 10.42 17.56
N GLU A 192 11.90 11.01 18.57
CA GLU A 192 10.85 12.00 18.37
C GLU A 192 11.35 13.18 17.55
N THR A 193 10.51 13.66 16.63
CA THR A 193 10.80 14.85 15.84
C THR A 193 10.04 16.03 16.40
N LYS A 194 10.63 17.21 16.31
CA LYS A 194 9.99 18.45 16.75
C LYS A 194 9.03 18.94 15.67
N ASN A 195 7.81 19.36 16.09
CA ASN A 195 6.85 19.98 15.18
C ASN A 195 7.24 21.44 14.94
N PRO A 196 7.70 21.84 13.73
CA PRO A 196 8.11 23.22 13.45
C PRO A 196 6.99 24.24 13.64
N GLN A 197 5.72 23.83 13.44
CA GLN A 197 4.58 24.73 13.59
C GLN A 197 4.31 25.09 15.05
N GLN A 198 4.56 24.17 15.98
CA GLN A 198 4.40 24.43 17.41
C GLN A 198 5.58 25.24 18.00
N GLU A 199 6.81 25.09 17.47
CA GLU A 199 7.92 25.98 17.84
C GLU A 199 7.62 27.43 17.39
N HIS A 200 7.02 27.62 16.21
CA HIS A 200 6.63 28.94 15.72
C HIS A 200 5.49 29.53 16.57
N GLU A 201 4.50 28.74 16.97
CA GLU A 201 3.40 29.17 17.84
C GLU A 201 3.87 29.51 19.26
N LYS A 202 4.81 28.73 19.83
CA LYS A 202 5.42 29.04 21.13
C LYS A 202 6.33 30.28 21.09
N THR A 203 6.98 30.54 19.94
CA THR A 203 7.84 31.72 19.74
C THR A 203 7.02 32.97 19.40
N VAL A 204 5.87 32.85 18.75
CA VAL A 204 4.96 33.94 18.35
C VAL A 204 3.90 34.25 19.43
N ALA A 205 3.80 33.45 20.49
CA ALA A 205 2.96 33.74 21.65
C ALA A 205 3.47 34.95 22.52
N SER A 206 4.46 35.68 22.03
CA SER A 206 4.81 37.04 22.49
C SER A 206 3.70 38.03 22.10
N PRO A 207 3.22 38.92 23.01
CA PRO A 207 1.98 39.73 22.85
C PRO A 207 1.96 40.73 21.70
N VAL A 208 3.04 40.92 20.96
CA VAL A 208 3.22 41.99 19.96
C VAL A 208 2.70 41.62 18.56
N SER A 209 2.46 40.37 18.21
CA SER A 209 2.17 39.98 16.84
C SER A 209 0.69 39.68 16.52
N ARG A 210 -0.25 40.06 17.39
CA ARG A 210 -1.70 39.78 17.20
C ARG A 210 -2.42 40.65 16.15
N LYS A 211 -1.76 41.72 15.65
CA LYS A 211 -2.40 42.72 14.79
C LYS A 211 -2.24 42.51 13.28
N GLN A 212 -1.53 41.47 12.81
CA GLN A 212 -1.24 41.31 11.38
C GLN A 212 -1.86 40.05 10.74
N ARG A 213 -2.80 39.36 11.43
CA ARG A 213 -3.39 38.08 10.98
C ARG A 213 -4.75 38.21 10.30
N ASP A 214 -5.28 39.43 10.09
CA ASP A 214 -6.65 39.63 9.59
C ASP A 214 -6.78 39.95 8.08
N SER A 215 -5.77 39.67 7.26
CA SER A 215 -5.80 39.99 5.82
C SER A 215 -5.58 38.81 4.88
N GLY A 216 -5.90 37.59 5.27
CA GLY A 216 -5.89 36.43 4.39
C GLY A 216 -7.08 35.52 4.65
N HIS A 217 -8.17 35.67 3.90
CA HIS A 217 -9.40 34.91 4.05
C HIS A 217 -9.20 33.39 3.88
N PRO A 218 -9.37 32.57 4.95
CA PRO A 218 -9.46 31.11 4.82
C PRO A 218 -10.74 30.64 4.10
N LEU A 219 -11.77 31.54 4.01
CA LEU A 219 -13.07 31.22 3.42
C LEU A 219 -13.06 31.04 1.89
N ALA A 220 -12.13 31.68 1.18
CA ALA A 220 -12.05 31.56 -0.28
C ALA A 220 -11.54 30.19 -0.75
N ALA A 221 -10.74 29.51 0.06
CA ALA A 221 -10.24 28.16 -0.25
C ALA A 221 -11.31 27.08 -0.05
N GLN A 222 -12.29 27.30 0.84
CA GLN A 222 -13.36 26.33 1.11
C GLN A 222 -14.45 26.32 0.02
N THR A 223 -14.56 27.35 -0.82
CA THR A 223 -15.59 27.47 -1.86
C THR A 223 -15.15 26.94 -3.23
N ARG A 224 -13.85 26.65 -3.45
CA ARG A 224 -13.40 26.05 -4.69
C ARG A 224 -13.85 24.59 -4.77
N GLY A 225 -14.78 24.30 -5.70
CA GLY A 225 -15.26 22.96 -6.03
C GLY A 225 -14.14 22.10 -6.63
N LEU A 226 -14.25 20.79 -6.49
CA LEU A 226 -13.40 19.84 -7.18
C LEU A 226 -13.66 19.93 -8.70
N SER A 227 -12.60 19.87 -9.51
CA SER A 227 -12.69 20.04 -10.97
C SER A 227 -13.39 18.84 -11.65
N LEU A 228 -14.00 19.07 -12.82
CA LEU A 228 -14.53 17.97 -13.64
C LEU A 228 -13.44 16.93 -13.96
N SER A 229 -12.20 17.40 -14.17
CA SER A 229 -11.04 16.54 -14.40
C SER A 229 -10.78 15.59 -13.22
N PHE A 230 -10.93 16.09 -12.00
CA PHE A 230 -10.82 15.28 -10.79
C PHE A 230 -11.91 14.20 -10.77
N TYR A 231 -13.15 14.54 -11.03
CA TYR A 231 -14.25 13.56 -11.02
C TYR A 231 -14.10 12.47 -12.08
N ILE A 232 -13.63 12.82 -13.28
CA ILE A 232 -13.34 11.82 -14.34
C ILE A 232 -12.28 10.83 -13.86
N VAL A 233 -11.17 11.32 -13.30
CA VAL A 233 -10.10 10.47 -12.75
C VAL A 233 -10.62 9.66 -11.57
N LEU A 234 -11.36 10.27 -10.65
CA LEU A 234 -11.93 9.60 -9.48
C LEU A 234 -12.85 8.44 -9.90
N VAL A 235 -13.76 8.67 -10.84
CA VAL A 235 -14.69 7.63 -11.33
C VAL A 235 -13.91 6.51 -12.01
N ALA A 236 -12.95 6.82 -12.88
CA ALA A 236 -12.13 5.80 -13.54
C ALA A 236 -11.36 4.93 -12.55
N VAL A 237 -10.72 5.55 -11.54
CA VAL A 237 -9.95 4.80 -10.54
C VAL A 237 -10.85 4.04 -9.57
N THR A 238 -12.00 4.58 -9.19
CA THR A 238 -12.98 3.89 -8.35
C THR A 238 -13.57 2.69 -9.08
N LEU A 239 -13.91 2.84 -10.36
CA LEU A 239 -14.40 1.75 -11.20
C LEU A 239 -13.36 0.63 -11.33
N PHE A 240 -12.09 0.98 -11.56
CA PHE A 240 -10.98 0.03 -11.54
C PHE A 240 -10.90 -0.69 -10.18
N SER A 241 -11.03 0.04 -9.08
CA SER A 241 -10.94 -0.51 -7.72
C SER A 241 -12.06 -1.52 -7.43
N PHE A 242 -13.22 -1.42 -8.07
CA PHE A 242 -14.28 -2.45 -8.03
C PHE A 242 -13.87 -3.76 -8.70
N GLY A 243 -12.94 -3.72 -9.66
CA GLY A 243 -12.35 -4.91 -10.27
C GLY A 243 -11.07 -5.40 -9.58
N ASN A 244 -10.47 -4.60 -8.69
CA ASN A 244 -9.20 -4.88 -8.05
C ASN A 244 -9.41 -5.46 -6.65
N SER A 245 -9.71 -6.76 -6.58
CA SER A 245 -9.78 -7.52 -5.33
C SER A 245 -8.39 -7.82 -4.76
N SER A 246 -8.33 -8.39 -3.55
CA SER A 246 -7.06 -8.75 -2.90
C SER A 246 -6.20 -9.69 -3.75
N ASP A 247 -4.88 -9.44 -3.76
CA ASP A 247 -3.88 -10.29 -4.45
C ASP A 247 -3.86 -11.73 -3.93
N MET A 248 -4.41 -11.97 -2.74
CA MET A 248 -4.56 -13.34 -2.20
C MET A 248 -5.46 -14.23 -3.06
N PHE A 249 -6.39 -13.66 -3.85
CA PHE A 249 -7.16 -14.43 -4.82
C PHE A 249 -6.29 -14.95 -5.97
N LEU A 250 -5.25 -14.23 -6.37
CA LEU A 250 -4.28 -14.69 -7.36
C LEU A 250 -3.53 -15.92 -6.85
N VAL A 251 -3.10 -15.89 -5.58
CA VAL A 251 -2.44 -17.04 -4.92
C VAL A 251 -3.40 -18.22 -4.82
N MET A 252 -4.64 -18.00 -4.40
CA MET A 252 -5.67 -19.04 -4.32
C MET A 252 -5.95 -19.63 -5.71
N ARG A 253 -5.97 -18.81 -6.78
CA ARG A 253 -6.13 -19.26 -8.15
C ARG A 253 -4.95 -20.10 -8.61
N ALA A 254 -3.73 -19.67 -8.31
CA ALA A 254 -2.52 -20.42 -8.62
C ALA A 254 -2.54 -21.83 -8.01
N GLN A 255 -2.96 -21.94 -6.74
CA GLN A 255 -3.14 -23.23 -6.07
C GLN A 255 -4.24 -24.08 -6.70
N ASN A 256 -5.35 -23.45 -7.10
CA ASN A 256 -6.46 -24.13 -7.80
C ASN A 256 -6.03 -24.70 -9.16
N VAL A 257 -5.03 -24.11 -9.83
CA VAL A 257 -4.45 -24.58 -11.11
C VAL A 257 -3.35 -25.65 -10.90
N GLY A 258 -2.99 -25.95 -9.64
CA GLY A 258 -2.03 -27.01 -9.31
C GLY A 258 -0.64 -26.52 -8.88
N ILE A 259 -0.45 -25.22 -8.65
CA ILE A 259 0.78 -24.74 -8.01
C ILE A 259 0.74 -25.15 -6.53
N SER A 260 1.77 -25.87 -6.09
CA SER A 260 1.82 -26.39 -4.72
C SER A 260 1.88 -25.25 -3.69
N VAL A 261 1.32 -25.50 -2.51
CA VAL A 261 1.34 -24.54 -1.38
C VAL A 261 2.76 -24.14 -1.01
N SER A 262 3.72 -25.05 -1.12
CA SER A 262 5.13 -24.80 -0.85
C SER A 262 5.75 -23.74 -1.78
N LEU A 263 5.20 -23.56 -2.98
CA LEU A 263 5.65 -22.58 -3.96
C LEU A 263 4.89 -21.24 -3.88
N ALA A 264 3.86 -21.11 -3.04
CA ALA A 264 3.12 -19.88 -2.91
C ALA A 264 3.99 -18.64 -2.55
N PRO A 265 4.99 -18.74 -1.64
CA PRO A 265 5.90 -17.62 -1.39
C PRO A 265 6.73 -17.21 -2.62
N LEU A 266 7.02 -18.14 -3.53
CA LEU A 266 7.77 -17.85 -4.75
C LEU A 266 6.96 -17.01 -5.74
N LEU A 267 5.62 -17.12 -5.76
CA LEU A 267 4.75 -16.22 -6.52
C LEU A 267 4.93 -14.77 -6.05
N GLY A 268 4.95 -14.57 -4.73
CA GLY A 268 5.21 -13.27 -4.14
C GLY A 268 6.61 -12.74 -4.45
N LEU A 269 7.60 -13.60 -4.43
CA LEU A 269 8.97 -13.22 -4.79
C LEU A 269 9.05 -12.73 -6.24
N VAL A 270 8.46 -13.47 -7.20
CA VAL A 270 8.41 -13.09 -8.62
C VAL A 270 7.72 -11.74 -8.79
N PHE A 271 6.57 -11.56 -8.15
CA PHE A 271 5.84 -10.29 -8.16
C PHE A 271 6.69 -9.14 -7.60
N ASN A 272 7.27 -9.29 -6.41
CA ASN A 272 8.05 -8.25 -5.76
C ASN A 272 9.32 -7.86 -6.54
N ILE A 273 10.00 -8.82 -7.17
CA ILE A 273 11.15 -8.55 -8.03
C ILE A 273 10.74 -7.70 -9.23
N THR A 274 9.71 -8.09 -9.95
CA THR A 274 9.27 -7.37 -11.16
C THR A 274 8.68 -6.00 -10.82
N TYR A 275 7.94 -5.89 -9.73
CA TYR A 275 7.46 -4.62 -9.20
C TYR A 275 8.61 -3.67 -8.84
N THR A 276 9.61 -4.16 -8.10
CA THR A 276 10.76 -3.35 -7.67
C THR A 276 11.59 -2.87 -8.88
N LEU A 277 11.91 -3.79 -9.81
CA LEU A 277 12.67 -3.45 -11.00
C LEU A 277 11.90 -2.51 -11.95
N GLY A 278 10.58 -2.67 -12.04
CA GLY A 278 9.71 -1.84 -12.88
C GLY A 278 9.43 -0.45 -12.31
N SER A 279 9.52 -0.27 -10.98
CA SER A 279 9.12 0.98 -10.33
C SER A 279 9.99 2.18 -10.72
N TRP A 280 11.31 1.99 -10.87
CA TRP A 280 12.21 3.06 -11.30
C TRP A 280 11.96 3.51 -12.75
N PRO A 281 11.90 2.61 -13.75
CA PRO A 281 11.53 3.00 -15.12
C PRO A 281 10.15 3.66 -15.19
N ALA A 282 9.16 3.14 -14.46
CA ALA A 282 7.81 3.70 -14.44
C ALA A 282 7.78 5.14 -13.92
N GLY A 283 8.53 5.45 -12.87
CA GLY A 283 8.72 6.80 -12.36
C GLY A 283 9.31 7.73 -13.41
N TRP A 284 10.40 7.32 -14.07
CA TRP A 284 11.05 8.06 -15.13
C TRP A 284 10.14 8.33 -16.33
N PHE A 285 9.31 7.34 -16.72
CA PHE A 285 8.30 7.52 -17.77
C PHE A 285 7.21 8.51 -17.33
N SER A 286 6.79 8.47 -16.06
CA SER A 286 5.73 9.34 -15.53
C SER A 286 6.10 10.83 -15.51
N ASP A 287 7.40 11.13 -15.51
CA ASP A 287 7.91 12.50 -15.59
C ASP A 287 7.93 13.05 -17.04
N ARG A 288 7.93 12.17 -18.04
CA ARG A 288 8.05 12.52 -19.47
C ARG A 288 6.76 12.37 -20.26
N PHE A 289 5.94 11.41 -19.90
CA PHE A 289 4.68 11.10 -20.57
C PHE A 289 3.48 11.48 -19.71
N SER A 290 2.32 11.61 -20.33
CA SER A 290 1.07 11.86 -19.62
C SER A 290 0.79 10.74 -18.61
N ARG A 291 0.64 11.11 -17.34
CA ARG A 291 0.30 10.19 -16.27
C ARG A 291 -0.99 9.39 -16.53
N ARG A 292 -1.94 9.97 -17.30
CA ARG A 292 -3.18 9.27 -17.68
C ARG A 292 -2.91 8.12 -18.62
N TRP A 293 -2.03 8.30 -19.62
CA TRP A 293 -1.64 7.22 -20.53
C TRP A 293 -0.88 6.11 -19.83
N ILE A 294 -0.01 6.45 -18.88
CA ILE A 294 0.74 5.46 -18.09
C ILE A 294 -0.22 4.65 -17.21
N ALA A 295 -1.16 5.31 -16.52
CA ALA A 295 -2.17 4.64 -15.73
C ALA A 295 -3.10 3.76 -16.59
N ALA A 296 -3.51 4.25 -17.77
CA ALA A 296 -4.31 3.47 -18.72
C ALA A 296 -3.54 2.22 -19.21
N ALA A 297 -2.25 2.35 -19.55
CA ALA A 297 -1.42 1.22 -19.93
C ALA A 297 -1.29 0.20 -18.77
N GLY A 298 -1.11 0.67 -17.54
CA GLY A 298 -1.13 -0.21 -16.35
C GLY A 298 -2.46 -0.97 -16.21
N TYR A 299 -3.59 -0.31 -16.42
CA TYR A 299 -4.91 -0.95 -16.36
C TYR A 299 -5.13 -1.96 -17.50
N LEU A 300 -4.58 -1.71 -18.70
CA LEU A 300 -4.61 -2.69 -19.79
C LEU A 300 -3.76 -3.93 -19.46
N ILE A 301 -2.59 -3.75 -18.86
CA ILE A 301 -1.76 -4.86 -18.37
C ILE A 301 -2.52 -5.66 -17.31
N PHE A 302 -3.15 -5.00 -16.35
CA PHE A 302 -4.01 -5.66 -15.36
C PHE A 302 -5.13 -6.45 -16.02
N ALA A 303 -5.85 -5.87 -16.98
CA ALA A 303 -6.93 -6.55 -17.69
C ALA A 303 -6.44 -7.82 -18.38
N GLY A 304 -5.29 -7.74 -19.08
CA GLY A 304 -4.67 -8.91 -19.71
C GLY A 304 -4.25 -9.98 -18.72
N THR A 305 -3.63 -9.58 -17.59
CA THR A 305 -3.22 -10.53 -16.55
C THR A 305 -4.42 -11.22 -15.89
N TYR A 306 -5.47 -10.48 -15.54
CA TYR A 306 -6.67 -11.05 -14.97
C TYR A 306 -7.43 -11.94 -15.96
N PHE A 307 -7.47 -11.56 -17.23
CA PHE A 307 -8.03 -12.43 -18.27
C PHE A 307 -7.29 -13.78 -18.35
N VAL A 308 -5.95 -13.77 -18.33
CA VAL A 308 -5.14 -15.01 -18.30
C VAL A 308 -5.33 -15.79 -17.00
N PHE A 309 -5.47 -15.13 -15.84
CA PHE A 309 -5.83 -15.80 -14.59
C PHE A 309 -7.21 -16.47 -14.65
N GLY A 310 -8.16 -15.85 -15.34
CA GLY A 310 -9.49 -16.47 -15.61
C GLY A 310 -9.37 -17.74 -16.44
N LEU A 311 -8.65 -17.70 -17.57
CA LEU A 311 -8.38 -18.85 -18.43
C LEU A 311 -7.56 -19.92 -17.72
N ALA A 312 -6.51 -19.51 -17.02
CA ALA A 312 -5.55 -20.33 -16.30
C ALA A 312 -5.14 -21.62 -17.06
N PRO A 313 -4.58 -21.49 -18.27
CA PRO A 313 -4.37 -22.62 -19.18
C PRO A 313 -3.26 -23.56 -18.70
N SER A 314 -2.34 -23.08 -17.88
CA SER A 314 -1.22 -23.86 -17.33
C SER A 314 -0.58 -23.16 -16.12
N THR A 315 0.17 -23.93 -15.33
CA THR A 315 0.98 -23.36 -14.23
C THR A 315 2.04 -22.39 -14.74
N LEU A 316 2.67 -22.65 -15.90
CA LEU A 316 3.63 -21.74 -16.51
C LEU A 316 3.01 -20.37 -16.86
N ALA A 317 1.78 -20.39 -17.41
CA ALA A 317 1.05 -19.15 -17.70
C ALA A 317 0.81 -18.33 -16.43
N ILE A 318 0.50 -18.97 -15.29
CA ILE A 318 0.35 -18.29 -13.99
C ILE A 318 1.67 -17.63 -13.55
N TRP A 319 2.82 -18.30 -13.69
CA TRP A 319 4.12 -17.73 -13.35
C TRP A 319 4.46 -16.49 -14.18
N ILE A 320 4.29 -16.59 -15.49
CA ILE A 320 4.55 -15.46 -16.42
C ILE A 320 3.61 -14.31 -16.09
N THR A 321 2.32 -14.60 -15.89
CA THR A 321 1.31 -13.59 -15.60
C THR A 321 1.58 -12.91 -14.27
N MET A 322 2.07 -13.64 -13.25
CA MET A 322 2.44 -13.05 -11.96
C MET A 322 3.63 -12.07 -12.09
N ALA A 323 4.60 -12.38 -12.95
CA ALA A 323 5.69 -11.46 -13.28
C ALA A 323 5.17 -10.19 -13.98
N VAL A 324 4.27 -10.34 -14.95
CA VAL A 324 3.65 -9.20 -15.67
C VAL A 324 2.76 -8.36 -14.73
N TYR A 325 2.13 -9.00 -13.75
CA TYR A 325 1.33 -8.31 -12.73
C TYR A 325 2.17 -7.33 -11.89
N GLY A 326 3.43 -7.65 -11.61
CA GLY A 326 4.36 -6.71 -10.95
C GLY A 326 4.60 -5.44 -11.77
N ILE A 327 4.61 -5.54 -13.11
CA ILE A 327 4.75 -4.37 -14.00
C ILE A 327 3.51 -3.45 -13.90
N TYR A 328 2.30 -4.03 -13.83
CA TYR A 328 1.09 -3.25 -13.59
C TYR A 328 1.22 -2.41 -12.30
N TYR A 329 1.63 -3.03 -11.19
CA TYR A 329 1.84 -2.33 -9.93
C TYR A 329 2.86 -1.19 -10.05
N ALA A 330 3.96 -1.43 -10.73
CA ALA A 330 5.00 -0.42 -10.97
C ALA A 330 4.47 0.80 -11.73
N LEU A 331 3.63 0.59 -12.75
CA LEU A 331 3.05 1.66 -13.58
C LEU A 331 1.92 2.42 -12.87
N THR A 332 1.25 1.83 -11.89
CA THR A 332 0.04 2.44 -11.31
C THR A 332 0.25 3.02 -9.92
N GLN A 333 0.91 2.32 -9.00
CA GLN A 333 1.00 2.73 -7.59
C GLN A 333 1.58 4.13 -7.36
N PRO A 334 2.71 4.54 -7.95
CA PRO A 334 3.22 5.89 -7.78
C PRO A 334 2.44 6.92 -8.59
N VAL A 335 1.94 6.53 -9.78
CA VAL A 335 1.36 7.45 -10.77
C VAL A 335 -0.04 7.91 -10.38
N LEU A 336 -0.89 7.03 -9.83
CA LEU A 336 -2.29 7.37 -9.52
C LEU A 336 -2.42 8.48 -8.46
N LYS A 337 -1.61 8.46 -7.41
CA LYS A 337 -1.62 9.53 -6.40
C LYS A 337 -1.22 10.87 -7.00
N ALA A 338 -0.16 10.88 -7.81
CA ALA A 338 0.30 12.06 -8.50
C ALA A 338 -0.77 12.57 -9.50
N LEU A 339 -1.42 11.67 -10.25
CA LEU A 339 -2.50 12.00 -11.17
C LEU A 339 -3.67 12.69 -10.46
N VAL A 340 -4.10 12.21 -9.29
CA VAL A 340 -5.17 12.84 -8.49
C VAL A 340 -4.76 14.26 -8.06
N VAL A 341 -3.54 14.42 -7.55
CA VAL A 341 -3.02 15.71 -7.09
C VAL A 341 -2.92 16.74 -8.23
N ASP A 342 -2.56 16.31 -9.44
CA ASP A 342 -2.46 17.19 -10.63
C ASP A 342 -3.82 17.72 -11.11
N THR A 343 -4.93 17.12 -10.69
CA THR A 343 -6.27 17.53 -11.15
C THR A 343 -6.88 18.64 -10.31
N VAL A 344 -6.24 19.02 -9.21
CA VAL A 344 -6.78 19.99 -8.23
C VAL A 344 -5.76 21.05 -7.85
N ALA A 345 -6.26 22.21 -7.42
CA ALA A 345 -5.44 23.28 -6.88
C ALA A 345 -4.75 22.85 -5.56
N GLU A 346 -3.62 23.49 -5.25
CA GLU A 346 -2.75 23.11 -4.14
C GLU A 346 -3.46 23.10 -2.79
N GLU A 347 -4.33 24.09 -2.57
CA GLU A 347 -5.06 24.33 -1.34
C GLU A 347 -6.07 23.23 -0.98
N ILE A 348 -6.56 22.48 -1.98
CA ILE A 348 -7.58 21.44 -1.81
C ILE A 348 -7.06 20.01 -2.08
N ARG A 349 -5.75 19.82 -2.27
CA ARG A 349 -5.11 18.51 -2.51
C ARG A 349 -5.42 17.50 -1.42
N GLY A 350 -5.40 17.92 -0.15
CA GLY A 350 -5.73 17.04 0.98
C GLY A 350 -7.16 16.52 0.93
N ARG A 351 -8.14 17.40 0.60
CA ARG A 351 -9.54 17.03 0.41
C ARG A 351 -9.72 16.06 -0.76
N ALA A 352 -9.06 16.31 -1.89
CA ALA A 352 -9.11 15.46 -3.07
C ALA A 352 -8.56 14.06 -2.78
N LEU A 353 -7.40 13.96 -2.11
CA LEU A 353 -6.83 12.68 -1.69
C LEU A 353 -7.72 11.95 -0.67
N GLY A 354 -8.37 12.69 0.24
CA GLY A 354 -9.34 12.12 1.19
C GLY A 354 -10.50 11.43 0.48
N VAL A 355 -11.13 12.12 -0.49
CA VAL A 355 -12.23 11.58 -1.30
C VAL A 355 -11.76 10.38 -2.14
N TYR A 356 -10.56 10.48 -2.75
CA TYR A 356 -9.95 9.38 -3.50
C TYR A 356 -9.74 8.14 -2.63
N PHE A 357 -9.11 8.26 -1.47
CA PHE A 357 -8.87 7.11 -0.59
C PHE A 357 -10.17 6.51 -0.04
N PHE A 358 -11.15 7.35 0.29
CA PHE A 358 -12.46 6.86 0.73
C PHE A 358 -13.14 6.04 -0.38
N ALA A 359 -13.26 6.60 -1.59
CA ALA A 359 -13.95 5.96 -2.70
C ALA A 359 -13.26 4.65 -3.10
N THR A 360 -11.93 4.65 -3.23
CA THR A 360 -11.17 3.43 -3.58
C THR A 360 -11.23 2.37 -2.49
N SER A 361 -11.24 2.75 -1.20
CA SER A 361 -11.34 1.79 -0.09
C SER A 361 -12.69 1.09 -0.06
N VAL A 362 -13.78 1.84 -0.25
CA VAL A 362 -15.13 1.26 -0.34
C VAL A 362 -15.24 0.33 -1.56
N ALA A 363 -14.68 0.74 -2.71
CA ALA A 363 -14.67 -0.06 -3.91
C ALA A 363 -13.87 -1.36 -3.75
N THR A 364 -12.68 -1.31 -3.13
CA THR A 364 -11.84 -2.50 -2.88
C THR A 364 -12.48 -3.46 -1.88
N LEU A 365 -13.18 -2.95 -0.85
CA LEU A 365 -14.00 -3.78 0.04
C LEU A 365 -15.05 -4.55 -0.77
N ALA A 366 -15.83 -3.83 -1.56
CA ALA A 366 -16.86 -4.43 -2.39
C ALA A 366 -16.28 -5.43 -3.40
N ALA A 367 -15.15 -5.09 -4.04
CA ALA A 367 -14.44 -5.97 -4.96
C ALA A 367 -14.06 -7.31 -4.32
N SER A 368 -13.48 -7.29 -3.12
CA SER A 368 -13.05 -8.51 -2.43
C SER A 368 -14.23 -9.36 -1.98
N LEU A 369 -15.30 -8.74 -1.46
CA LEU A 369 -16.54 -9.44 -1.10
C LEU A 369 -17.20 -10.09 -2.31
N ILE A 370 -17.38 -9.31 -3.39
CA ILE A 370 -18.01 -9.78 -4.62
C ILE A 370 -17.18 -10.89 -5.27
N THR A 371 -15.86 -10.73 -5.36
CA THR A 371 -14.95 -11.75 -5.90
C THR A 371 -15.07 -13.06 -5.13
N GLY A 372 -15.10 -13.00 -3.79
CA GLY A 372 -15.24 -14.18 -2.94
C GLY A 372 -16.56 -14.92 -3.17
N GLU A 373 -17.67 -14.20 -3.22
CA GLU A 373 -19.02 -14.78 -3.46
C GLU A 373 -19.18 -15.29 -4.89
N LEU A 374 -18.72 -14.54 -5.90
CA LEU A 374 -18.76 -15.00 -7.29
C LEU A 374 -17.93 -16.27 -7.48
N TRP A 375 -16.74 -16.34 -6.88
CA TRP A 375 -15.92 -17.55 -6.96
C TRP A 375 -16.61 -18.75 -6.33
N LYS A 376 -17.23 -18.57 -5.15
CA LYS A 376 -17.95 -19.64 -4.44
C LYS A 376 -19.11 -20.20 -5.26
N HIS A 377 -19.89 -19.34 -5.94
CA HIS A 377 -21.12 -19.73 -6.61
C HIS A 377 -20.96 -20.05 -8.10
N TYR A 378 -20.04 -19.39 -8.79
CA TYR A 378 -19.89 -19.47 -10.25
C TYR A 378 -18.50 -19.96 -10.69
N GLY A 379 -17.64 -20.33 -9.73
CA GLY A 379 -16.29 -20.83 -10.01
C GLY A 379 -15.24 -19.73 -10.15
N ALA A 380 -13.99 -20.18 -10.20
CA ALA A 380 -12.80 -19.32 -10.10
C ALA A 380 -12.61 -18.33 -11.27
N ALA A 381 -13.10 -18.66 -12.47
CA ALA A 381 -12.82 -17.88 -13.68
C ALA A 381 -13.61 -16.56 -13.76
N LEU A 382 -14.89 -16.60 -13.40
CA LEU A 382 -15.83 -15.48 -13.60
C LEU A 382 -15.37 -14.18 -12.94
N PRO A 383 -14.96 -14.14 -11.64
CA PRO A 383 -14.53 -12.90 -11.01
C PRO A 383 -13.32 -12.26 -11.72
N PHE A 384 -12.40 -13.06 -12.26
CA PHE A 384 -11.24 -12.52 -13.00
C PHE A 384 -11.67 -11.87 -14.32
N TYR A 385 -12.63 -12.44 -15.06
CA TYR A 385 -13.15 -11.82 -16.28
C TYR A 385 -13.90 -10.52 -15.99
N ILE A 386 -14.69 -10.46 -14.93
CA ILE A 386 -15.39 -9.25 -14.51
C ILE A 386 -14.37 -8.16 -14.13
N SER A 387 -13.35 -8.51 -13.37
CA SER A 387 -12.25 -7.59 -13.00
C SER A 387 -11.50 -7.05 -14.22
N ALA A 388 -11.21 -7.93 -15.20
CA ALA A 388 -10.63 -7.51 -16.47
C ALA A 388 -11.53 -6.51 -17.22
N GLY A 389 -12.84 -6.74 -17.23
CA GLY A 389 -13.83 -5.84 -17.81
C GLY A 389 -13.82 -4.45 -17.16
N PHE A 390 -13.83 -4.37 -15.82
CA PHE A 390 -13.72 -3.09 -15.12
C PHE A 390 -12.42 -2.35 -15.45
N ALA A 391 -11.31 -3.08 -15.53
CA ALA A 391 -10.01 -2.50 -15.88
C ALA A 391 -9.99 -1.96 -17.31
N LEU A 392 -10.58 -2.65 -18.30
CA LEU A 392 -10.70 -2.19 -19.68
C LEU A 392 -11.52 -0.90 -19.79
N VAL A 393 -12.67 -0.84 -19.12
CA VAL A 393 -13.51 0.37 -19.11
C VAL A 393 -12.76 1.54 -18.46
N SER A 394 -12.09 1.30 -17.34
CA SER A 394 -11.30 2.32 -16.64
C SER A 394 -10.12 2.81 -17.47
N ALA A 395 -9.43 1.92 -18.19
CA ALA A 395 -8.35 2.27 -19.12
C ALA A 395 -8.86 3.15 -20.25
N ALA A 396 -10.01 2.80 -20.85
CA ALA A 396 -10.65 3.58 -21.90
C ALA A 396 -11.03 4.99 -21.41
N MET A 397 -11.63 5.10 -20.21
CA MET A 397 -11.98 6.40 -19.61
C MET A 397 -10.74 7.30 -19.42
N LEU A 398 -9.64 6.75 -18.89
CA LEU A 398 -8.40 7.51 -18.70
C LEU A 398 -7.78 7.89 -20.07
N GLY A 399 -7.75 6.99 -21.05
CA GLY A 399 -7.23 7.22 -22.39
C GLY A 399 -7.99 8.33 -23.11
N ILE A 400 -9.33 8.25 -23.15
CA ILE A 400 -10.18 9.29 -23.78
C ILE A 400 -9.97 10.63 -23.09
N SER A 401 -9.88 10.65 -21.76
CA SER A 401 -9.63 11.89 -21.01
C SER A 401 -8.24 12.48 -21.21
N ALA A 402 -7.30 11.71 -21.74
CA ALA A 402 -5.94 12.16 -22.06
C ALA A 402 -5.86 12.84 -23.44
N VAL A 403 -6.64 12.34 -24.42
CA VAL A 403 -6.65 12.90 -25.80
C VAL A 403 -7.18 14.34 -25.85
N GLY A 404 -8.12 14.71 -24.96
CA GLY A 404 -8.69 16.07 -24.91
C GLY A 404 -7.81 17.15 -24.27
N ARG A 405 -6.58 16.83 -23.89
CA ARG A 405 -5.64 17.78 -23.27
C ARG A 405 -4.25 17.57 -23.85
N GLU A 406 -3.91 18.36 -24.86
CA GLU A 406 -2.52 18.54 -25.25
C GLU A 406 -1.69 19.11 -24.08
N PRO A 407 -0.43 18.71 -23.94
CA PRO A 407 0.41 19.16 -22.85
C PRO A 407 0.66 20.66 -22.98
N GLN A 408 0.02 21.48 -22.13
CA GLN A 408 0.56 22.78 -21.80
C GLN A 408 1.82 22.53 -20.94
N ARG A 409 2.93 22.27 -21.61
CA ARG A 409 4.27 22.37 -21.03
C ARG A 409 4.99 23.47 -21.80
N ALA A 410 4.97 24.68 -21.22
CA ALA A 410 6.03 25.67 -21.42
C ALA A 410 7.08 25.49 -20.33
#